data_a047e4fd0525f665d605d12f72834063
#
_entry.id   a047e4fd0525f665d605d12f72834063
#
_cell.length_a   1.000
_cell.length_b   1.000
_cell.length_c   1.000
_cell.angle_alpha   90.00
_cell.angle_beta   90.00
_cell.angle_gamma   90.00
#
_symmetry.space_group_name_H-M   'P 1'
#
loop_
_entity.id
_entity.type
_entity.pdbx_description
1 polymer ?
#
loop_
_entity_poly.entity_id
_entity_poly.type
_entity_poly.pdbx_seq_one_letter_code
_entity_poly.pdbx_strand_id
1 'polypeptide(L)'
;MLEILTAEQWSPYIAGAGIGVLSWISFAFADKPLGCSTSYLRAFGMIRGTFKKGKREDNPYYEKFVPGIDWQVMLVLGIIIGAFISAWTSGIFAISMVPDMFAVRFGDNALLRALFAAAGGILLGFGARFAGGCTSGHGISGITQMNITSILTVVFMFAGGIATAFVIYGVT
;
A
#
# COMPACT_ATOMS: atom_id res chain seq x y z
N MET A 1 16.07 -10.52 -22.09
CA MET A 1 16.07 -9.99 -20.70
C MET A 1 15.54 -8.55 -20.64
N LEU A 2 15.87 -7.70 -21.62
CA LEU A 2 15.31 -6.31 -21.71
C LEU A 2 13.80 -6.29 -22.00
N GLU A 3 13.25 -7.24 -22.73
CA GLU A 3 11.81 -7.34 -23.04
C GLU A 3 10.93 -7.52 -21.78
N ILE A 4 11.47 -8.12 -20.72
CA ILE A 4 10.74 -8.26 -19.44
C ILE A 4 10.60 -6.91 -18.74
N LEU A 5 11.60 -6.03 -18.87
CA LEU A 5 11.60 -4.69 -18.24
C LEU A 5 10.68 -3.70 -18.97
N THR A 6 10.44 -3.92 -20.26
CA THR A 6 9.59 -3.07 -21.10
C THR A 6 8.18 -3.63 -21.29
N ALA A 7 7.89 -4.82 -20.74
CA ALA A 7 6.57 -5.41 -20.80
C ALA A 7 5.54 -4.56 -20.05
N GLU A 8 4.39 -4.32 -20.67
CA GLU A 8 3.26 -3.58 -20.06
C GLU A 8 2.81 -4.18 -18.72
N GLN A 9 2.87 -5.50 -18.62
CA GLN A 9 2.53 -6.23 -17.40
C GLN A 9 3.54 -7.33 -17.16
N TRP A 10 4.17 -7.27 -16.00
CA TRP A 10 5.05 -8.36 -15.56
C TRP A 10 4.23 -9.59 -15.18
N SER A 11 4.79 -10.76 -15.48
CA SER A 11 4.19 -12.01 -14.99
C SER A 11 4.06 -11.95 -13.45
N PRO A 12 2.86 -12.24 -12.90
CA PRO A 12 2.63 -12.23 -11.44
C PRO A 12 3.61 -13.13 -10.67
N TYR A 13 4.08 -14.21 -11.31
CA TYR A 13 5.05 -15.12 -10.70
C TYR A 13 6.43 -14.50 -10.56
N ILE A 14 6.90 -13.75 -11.57
CA ILE A 14 8.20 -13.06 -11.52
C ILE A 14 8.14 -11.92 -10.51
N ALA A 15 7.07 -11.12 -10.52
CA ALA A 15 6.87 -10.05 -9.57
C ALA A 15 6.77 -10.58 -8.13
N GLY A 16 6.03 -11.66 -7.91
CA GLY A 16 5.90 -12.31 -6.61
C GLY A 16 7.21 -12.87 -6.09
N ALA A 17 7.99 -13.55 -6.94
CA ALA A 17 9.32 -14.03 -6.57
C ALA A 17 10.26 -12.88 -6.21
N GLY A 18 10.25 -11.79 -6.98
CA GLY A 18 11.04 -10.58 -6.70
C GLY A 18 10.69 -9.95 -5.34
N ILE A 19 9.41 -9.83 -5.02
CA ILE A 19 8.95 -9.33 -3.71
C ILE A 19 9.38 -10.26 -2.57
N GLY A 20 9.32 -11.58 -2.78
CA GLY A 20 9.79 -12.58 -1.81
C GLY A 20 11.28 -12.42 -1.50
N VAL A 21 12.11 -12.31 -2.53
CA VAL A 21 13.57 -12.08 -2.40
C VAL A 21 13.83 -10.74 -1.70
N LEU A 22 13.11 -9.67 -2.08
CA LEU A 22 13.22 -8.36 -1.43
C LEU A 22 12.86 -8.43 0.06
N SER A 23 11.84 -9.22 0.42
CA SER A 23 11.47 -9.44 1.82
C SER A 23 12.59 -10.11 2.60
N TRP A 24 13.24 -11.12 2.03
CA TRP A 24 14.40 -11.78 2.66
C TRP A 24 15.58 -10.84 2.83
N ILE A 25 15.90 -10.05 1.80
CA ILE A 25 16.97 -9.04 1.89
C ILE A 25 16.65 -8.03 3.01
N SER A 26 15.40 -7.58 3.08
CA SER A 26 14.96 -6.67 4.14
C SER A 26 15.18 -7.23 5.54
N PHE A 27 14.83 -8.50 5.76
CA PHE A 27 15.09 -9.16 7.05
C PHE A 27 16.57 -9.35 7.31
N ALA A 28 17.35 -9.76 6.30
CA ALA A 28 18.77 -10.05 6.47
C ALA A 28 19.61 -8.80 6.79
N PHE A 29 19.28 -7.64 6.19
CA PHE A 29 20.09 -6.43 6.32
C PHE A 29 19.51 -5.40 7.30
N ALA A 30 18.21 -5.29 7.43
CA ALA A 30 17.57 -4.28 8.25
C ALA A 30 16.91 -4.83 9.52
N ASP A 31 16.82 -6.16 9.65
CA ASP A 31 16.11 -6.85 10.75
C ASP A 31 14.68 -6.30 10.95
N LYS A 32 14.04 -5.88 9.85
CA LYS A 32 12.73 -5.25 9.87
C LYS A 32 11.81 -5.82 8.80
N PRO A 33 10.54 -6.07 9.16
CA PRO A 33 9.55 -6.53 8.20
C PRO A 33 9.16 -5.42 7.22
N LEU A 34 8.79 -5.81 6.01
CA LEU A 34 8.17 -4.89 5.06
C LEU A 34 6.81 -4.46 5.62
N GLY A 35 6.54 -3.16 5.63
CA GLY A 35 5.28 -2.61 6.10
C GLY A 35 5.13 -1.15 5.70
N CYS A 36 3.93 -0.77 5.21
CA CYS A 36 3.69 0.58 4.71
C CYS A 36 2.75 1.41 5.61
N SER A 37 1.96 0.77 6.48
CA SER A 37 0.91 1.47 7.25
C SER A 37 1.45 2.52 8.22
N THR A 38 2.61 2.28 8.81
CA THR A 38 3.25 3.22 9.74
C THR A 38 3.93 4.38 9.02
N SER A 39 4.32 4.19 7.74
CA SER A 39 4.94 5.25 6.92
C SER A 39 4.01 6.44 6.71
N TYR A 40 2.73 6.17 6.43
CA TYR A 40 1.72 7.23 6.27
C TYR A 40 1.53 8.04 7.54
N LEU A 41 1.54 7.38 8.70
CA LEU A 41 1.43 8.05 9.98
C LEU A 41 2.65 8.94 10.26
N ARG A 42 3.85 8.44 9.98
CA ARG A 42 5.10 9.20 10.15
C ARG A 42 5.16 10.37 9.18
N ALA A 43 4.78 10.16 7.91
CA ALA A 43 4.70 11.22 6.92
C ALA A 43 3.72 12.32 7.35
N PHE A 44 2.53 11.95 7.84
CA PHE A 44 1.56 12.89 8.37
C PHE A 44 2.11 13.65 9.59
N GLY A 45 2.77 12.96 10.51
CA GLY A 45 3.43 13.56 11.66
C GLY A 45 4.52 14.56 11.27
N MET A 46 5.32 14.26 10.24
CA MET A 46 6.34 15.18 9.71
C MET A 46 5.71 16.43 9.09
N ILE A 47 4.68 16.25 8.25
CA ILE A 47 3.95 17.37 7.61
C ILE A 47 3.32 18.25 8.69
N ARG A 48 2.62 17.66 9.66
CA ARG A 48 1.99 18.40 10.75
C ARG A 48 3.01 19.14 11.62
N GLY A 49 4.18 18.52 11.90
CA GLY A 49 5.27 19.13 12.65
C GLY A 49 5.87 20.35 11.94
N THR A 50 5.88 20.36 10.61
CA THR A 50 6.35 21.49 9.80
C THR A 50 5.36 22.66 9.85
N PHE A 51 4.06 22.39 9.88
CA PHE A 51 3.01 23.43 9.94
C PHE A 51 2.75 23.97 11.34
N LYS A 52 2.95 23.18 12.38
CA LYS A 52 2.85 23.62 13.78
C LYS A 52 4.24 23.76 14.40
N LYS A 53 4.90 24.88 14.17
CA LYS A 53 6.10 25.28 14.91
C LYS A 53 5.80 25.34 16.41
N GLY A 54 6.26 24.37 17.19
CA GLY A 54 6.56 24.62 18.60
C GLY A 54 5.76 23.91 19.69
N LYS A 55 4.84 22.99 19.41
CA LYS A 55 4.36 22.07 20.44
C LYS A 55 4.37 20.64 19.91
N ARG A 56 5.41 19.87 20.30
CA ARG A 56 5.26 18.43 20.42
C ARG A 56 4.07 18.24 21.34
N GLU A 57 2.90 17.95 20.79
CA GLU A 57 1.78 17.52 21.61
C GLU A 57 2.27 16.30 22.37
N ASP A 58 2.18 16.30 23.69
CA ASP A 58 2.37 15.16 24.58
C ASP A 58 1.29 14.09 24.29
N ASN A 59 1.27 13.59 23.09
CA ASN A 59 0.37 12.54 22.69
C ASN A 59 1.15 11.24 22.75
N PRO A 60 0.81 10.31 23.65
CA PRO A 60 1.51 9.03 23.85
C PRO A 60 1.64 8.21 22.57
N TYR A 61 0.80 8.53 21.57
CA TYR A 61 0.82 7.88 20.26
C TYR A 61 2.05 8.26 19.44
N TYR A 62 2.54 9.51 19.51
CA TYR A 62 3.75 9.96 18.81
C TYR A 62 5.04 9.59 19.56
N GLU A 63 4.97 9.25 20.83
CA GLU A 63 6.11 8.65 21.54
C GLU A 63 6.43 7.27 20.98
N LYS A 64 5.41 6.50 20.62
CA LYS A 64 5.56 5.16 20.03
C LYS A 64 5.96 5.20 18.54
N PHE A 65 5.54 6.24 17.81
CA PHE A 65 5.77 6.40 16.38
C PHE A 65 6.45 7.72 16.10
N VAL A 66 7.73 7.83 16.46
CA VAL A 66 8.52 9.05 16.26
C VAL A 66 8.46 9.47 14.79
N PRO A 67 8.01 10.71 14.48
CA PRO A 67 8.06 11.23 13.12
C PRO A 67 9.51 11.32 12.65
N GLY A 68 9.84 10.63 11.58
CA GLY A 68 11.19 10.61 11.05
C GLY A 68 11.28 9.73 9.80
N ILE A 69 12.36 9.88 9.06
CA ILE A 69 12.68 9.02 7.92
C ILE A 69 13.16 7.68 8.48
N ASP A 70 12.31 6.66 8.40
CA ASP A 70 12.63 5.30 8.78
C ASP A 70 12.55 4.39 7.55
N TRP A 71 13.02 3.17 7.70
CA TRP A 71 12.99 2.10 6.71
C TRP A 71 11.66 2.02 5.94
N GLN A 72 10.54 2.09 6.65
CA GLN A 72 9.21 2.01 6.06
C GLN A 72 8.88 3.21 5.16
N VAL A 73 9.33 4.41 5.52
CA VAL A 73 9.17 5.62 4.69
C VAL A 73 10.02 5.51 3.44
N MET A 74 11.26 5.03 3.55
CA MET A 74 12.14 4.78 2.40
C MET A 74 11.57 3.72 1.47
N LEU A 75 10.95 2.67 2.02
CA LEU A 75 10.27 1.64 1.23
C LEU A 75 9.14 2.24 0.37
N VAL A 76 8.28 3.08 0.95
CA VAL A 76 7.17 3.72 0.21
C VAL A 76 7.70 4.66 -0.87
N LEU A 77 8.73 5.44 -0.57
CA LEU A 77 9.41 6.28 -1.57
C LEU A 77 10.01 5.45 -2.70
N GLY A 78 10.65 4.33 -2.37
CA GLY A 78 11.19 3.38 -3.34
C GLY A 78 10.12 2.80 -4.26
N ILE A 79 8.94 2.47 -3.73
CA ILE A 79 7.80 1.99 -4.53
C ILE A 79 7.33 3.07 -5.51
N ILE A 80 7.21 4.33 -5.07
CA ILE A 80 6.79 5.45 -5.92
C ILE A 80 7.80 5.67 -7.05
N ILE A 81 9.09 5.72 -6.72
CA ILE A 81 10.16 5.90 -7.71
C ILE A 81 10.21 4.73 -8.69
N GLY A 82 10.11 3.48 -8.19
CA GLY A 82 10.09 2.28 -9.02
C GLY A 82 8.90 2.24 -9.97
N ALA A 83 7.71 2.60 -9.49
CA ALA A 83 6.51 2.70 -10.33
C ALA A 83 6.66 3.77 -11.42
N PHE A 84 7.24 4.92 -11.09
CA PHE A 84 7.52 5.98 -12.06
C PHE A 84 8.50 5.52 -13.13
N ILE A 85 9.62 4.89 -12.75
CA ILE A 85 10.61 4.35 -13.69
C ILE A 85 9.96 3.29 -14.57
N SER A 86 9.16 2.38 -14.01
CA SER A 86 8.46 1.35 -14.76
C SER A 86 7.50 1.94 -15.79
N ALA A 87 6.68 2.91 -15.41
CA ALA A 87 5.77 3.60 -16.32
C ALA A 87 6.51 4.33 -17.45
N TRP A 88 7.65 4.94 -17.13
CA TRP A 88 8.49 5.63 -18.10
C TRP A 88 9.11 4.66 -19.11
N THR A 89 9.67 3.54 -18.63
CA THR A 89 10.32 2.54 -19.51
C THR A 89 9.34 1.78 -20.38
N SER A 90 8.10 1.56 -19.89
CA SER A 90 7.03 0.90 -20.65
C SER A 90 6.31 1.81 -21.63
N GLY A 91 6.59 3.13 -21.62
CA GLY A 91 5.93 4.11 -22.50
C GLY A 91 4.44 4.34 -22.20
N ILE A 92 3.92 3.78 -21.10
CA ILE A 92 2.50 3.87 -20.69
C ILE A 92 2.36 4.92 -19.60
N PHE A 93 2.81 6.13 -19.89
CA PHE A 93 2.59 7.23 -18.96
C PHE A 93 1.24 7.89 -19.26
N ALA A 94 0.15 7.30 -18.76
CA ALA A 94 -1.20 7.86 -18.85
C ALA A 94 -1.70 8.25 -17.45
N ILE A 95 -2.07 9.51 -17.28
CA ILE A 95 -2.73 9.98 -16.07
C ILE A 95 -4.24 9.83 -16.30
N SER A 96 -4.80 8.69 -15.85
CA SER A 96 -6.23 8.47 -15.84
C SER A 96 -6.79 8.70 -14.43
N MET A 97 -7.72 9.63 -14.28
CA MET A 97 -8.39 9.86 -12.98
C MET A 97 -9.45 8.83 -12.67
N VAL A 98 -10.06 8.24 -13.71
CA VAL A 98 -11.13 7.25 -13.57
C VAL A 98 -10.69 5.97 -14.28
N PRO A 99 -10.53 4.83 -13.57
CA PRO A 99 -10.27 3.54 -14.18
C PRO A 99 -11.42 3.09 -15.08
N ASP A 100 -11.10 2.43 -16.20
CA ASP A 100 -12.08 2.00 -17.20
C ASP A 100 -13.21 1.14 -16.61
N MET A 101 -12.88 0.20 -15.71
CA MET A 101 -13.89 -0.63 -15.03
C MET A 101 -14.88 0.20 -14.22
N PHE A 102 -14.42 1.29 -13.59
CA PHE A 102 -15.28 2.18 -12.83
C PHE A 102 -16.13 3.04 -13.78
N ALA A 103 -15.54 3.54 -14.87
CA ALA A 103 -16.22 4.34 -15.88
C ALA A 103 -17.37 3.57 -16.55
N VAL A 104 -17.17 2.29 -16.84
CA VAL A 104 -18.22 1.42 -17.43
C VAL A 104 -19.42 1.27 -16.49
N ARG A 105 -19.22 1.23 -15.18
CA ARG A 105 -20.30 0.97 -14.20
C ARG A 105 -20.98 2.25 -13.71
N PHE A 106 -20.20 3.29 -13.43
CA PHE A 106 -20.65 4.52 -12.76
C PHE A 106 -20.53 5.78 -13.62
N GLY A 107 -20.05 5.64 -14.87
CA GLY A 107 -19.74 6.75 -15.75
C GLY A 107 -18.42 7.44 -15.41
N ASP A 108 -17.99 8.32 -16.31
CA ASP A 108 -16.72 9.07 -16.18
C ASP A 108 -16.90 10.29 -15.26
N ASN A 109 -17.20 10.05 -13.98
CA ASN A 109 -17.38 11.08 -12.98
C ASN A 109 -16.26 11.05 -11.95
N ALA A 110 -15.28 11.95 -12.10
CA ALA A 110 -14.12 12.06 -11.23
C ALA A 110 -14.49 12.35 -9.76
N LEU A 111 -15.56 13.13 -9.51
CA LEU A 111 -16.00 13.45 -8.16
C LEU A 111 -16.55 12.21 -7.45
N LEU A 112 -17.40 11.44 -8.14
CA LEU A 112 -17.95 10.19 -7.62
C LEU A 112 -16.81 9.20 -7.31
N ARG A 113 -15.83 9.07 -8.22
CA ARG A 113 -14.65 8.24 -8.03
C ARG A 113 -13.84 8.68 -6.80
N ALA A 114 -13.67 10.00 -6.61
CA ALA A 114 -12.97 10.54 -5.44
C ALA A 114 -13.70 10.22 -4.13
N LEU A 115 -15.03 10.29 -4.09
CA LEU A 115 -15.83 9.93 -2.91
C LEU A 115 -15.69 8.44 -2.57
N PHE A 116 -15.77 7.54 -3.57
CA PHE A 116 -15.54 6.10 -3.37
C PHE A 116 -14.12 5.83 -2.86
N ALA A 117 -13.11 6.51 -3.43
CA ALA A 117 -11.72 6.39 -2.99
C ALA A 117 -11.52 6.89 -1.56
N ALA A 118 -12.14 8.00 -1.20
CA ALA A 118 -12.06 8.55 0.16
C ALA A 118 -12.73 7.61 1.18
N ALA A 119 -13.94 7.13 0.90
CA ALA A 119 -14.63 6.18 1.77
C ALA A 119 -13.84 4.88 1.93
N GLY A 120 -13.36 4.30 0.83
CA GLY A 120 -12.53 3.09 0.83
C GLY A 120 -11.21 3.30 1.58
N GLY A 121 -10.57 4.45 1.40
CA GLY A 121 -9.34 4.81 2.12
C GLY A 121 -9.54 4.93 3.63
N ILE A 122 -10.65 5.51 4.09
CA ILE A 122 -11.00 5.59 5.51
C ILE A 122 -11.21 4.18 6.09
N LEU A 123 -11.99 3.33 5.41
CA LEU A 123 -12.25 1.96 5.85
C LEU A 123 -10.96 1.13 5.90
N LEU A 124 -10.12 1.23 4.87
CA LEU A 124 -8.83 0.54 4.78
C LEU A 124 -7.87 1.01 5.88
N GLY A 125 -7.79 2.33 6.12
CA GLY A 125 -6.95 2.89 7.17
C GLY A 125 -7.40 2.47 8.56
N PHE A 126 -8.69 2.47 8.82
CA PHE A 126 -9.26 1.97 10.08
C PHE A 126 -9.00 0.47 10.25
N GLY A 127 -9.29 -0.35 9.24
CA GLY A 127 -9.06 -1.79 9.27
C GLY A 127 -7.61 -2.15 9.51
N ALA A 128 -6.67 -1.49 8.83
CA ALA A 128 -5.23 -1.70 9.01
C ALA A 128 -4.76 -1.36 10.43
N ARG A 129 -5.37 -0.35 11.06
CA ARG A 129 -5.06 0.00 12.46
C ARG A 129 -5.67 -0.97 13.45
N PHE A 130 -6.88 -1.41 13.20
CA PHE A 130 -7.56 -2.40 14.03
C PHE A 130 -6.86 -3.77 13.97
N ALA A 131 -6.45 -4.20 12.77
CA ALA A 131 -5.72 -5.45 12.58
C ALA A 131 -4.25 -5.41 13.04
N GLY A 132 -3.71 -4.23 13.34
CA GLY A 132 -2.30 -4.06 13.71
C GLY A 132 -1.32 -4.06 12.55
N GLY A 133 -1.79 -4.09 11.29
CA GLY A 133 -0.96 -4.08 10.08
C GLY A 133 -1.77 -3.99 8.82
N CYS A 134 -1.10 -3.63 7.73
CA CYS A 134 -1.67 -3.60 6.38
C CYS A 134 -1.36 -4.90 5.62
N THR A 135 -1.81 -4.98 4.36
CA THR A 135 -1.54 -6.14 3.48
C THR A 135 -0.05 -6.43 3.30
N SER A 136 0.83 -5.43 3.26
CA SER A 136 2.28 -5.65 3.19
C SER A 136 2.84 -6.21 4.51
N GLY A 137 2.33 -5.78 5.66
CA GLY A 137 2.74 -6.29 6.97
C GLY A 137 2.27 -7.72 7.23
N HIS A 138 1.00 -8.00 7.03
CA HIS A 138 0.45 -9.34 7.23
C HIS A 138 0.64 -10.25 6.00
N GLY A 139 0.36 -9.74 4.78
CA GLY A 139 0.37 -10.56 3.58
C GLY A 139 1.75 -10.91 3.08
N ILE A 140 2.71 -9.98 3.11
CA ILE A 140 4.07 -10.27 2.67
C ILE A 140 4.90 -10.74 3.86
N SER A 141 5.17 -9.86 4.81
CA SER A 141 6.08 -10.17 5.92
C SER A 141 5.52 -11.18 6.92
N GLY A 142 4.24 -11.12 7.23
CA GLY A 142 3.63 -12.02 8.20
C GLY A 142 3.49 -13.45 7.69
N ILE A 143 3.19 -13.63 6.39
CA ILE A 143 3.14 -14.96 5.77
C ILE A 143 4.54 -15.55 5.64
N THR A 144 5.54 -14.76 5.24
CA THR A 144 6.92 -15.23 5.14
C THR A 144 7.50 -15.66 6.49
N GLN A 145 7.00 -15.09 7.59
CA GLN A 145 7.31 -15.51 8.97
C GLN A 145 6.42 -16.67 9.46
N MET A 146 5.53 -17.22 8.63
CA MET A 146 4.56 -18.26 9.00
C MET A 146 3.70 -17.91 10.23
N ASN A 147 3.40 -16.62 10.43
CA ASN A 147 2.59 -16.18 11.55
C ASN A 147 1.11 -16.48 11.29
N ILE A 148 0.54 -17.36 12.11
CA ILE A 148 -0.84 -17.84 11.96
C ILE A 148 -1.85 -16.68 12.01
N THR A 149 -1.64 -15.71 12.89
CA THR A 149 -2.50 -14.52 12.99
C THR A 149 -2.48 -13.72 11.68
N SER A 150 -1.33 -13.62 11.04
CA SER A 150 -1.20 -12.92 9.77
C SER A 150 -1.87 -13.69 8.63
N ILE A 151 -1.75 -14.99 8.59
CA ILE A 151 -2.42 -15.85 7.60
C ILE A 151 -3.93 -15.67 7.72
N LEU A 152 -4.48 -15.76 8.94
CA LEU A 152 -5.90 -15.57 9.19
C LEU A 152 -6.38 -14.17 8.77
N THR A 153 -5.62 -13.14 9.13
CA THR A 153 -5.92 -11.75 8.76
C THR A 153 -5.99 -11.58 7.26
N VAL A 154 -5.06 -12.18 6.51
CA VAL A 154 -5.02 -12.11 5.05
C VAL A 154 -6.22 -12.82 4.42
N VAL A 155 -6.63 -13.97 4.94
CA VAL A 155 -7.85 -14.66 4.48
C VAL A 155 -9.08 -13.75 4.61
N PHE A 156 -9.24 -13.08 5.75
CA PHE A 156 -10.35 -12.14 5.94
C PHE A 156 -10.23 -10.88 5.08
N MET A 157 -9.02 -10.37 4.86
CA MET A 157 -8.79 -9.25 3.92
C MET A 157 -9.22 -9.60 2.49
N PHE A 158 -8.85 -10.79 2.00
CA PHE A 158 -9.27 -11.25 0.68
C PHE A 158 -10.79 -11.51 0.60
N ALA A 159 -11.35 -12.15 1.59
CA ALA A 159 -12.79 -12.39 1.64
C ALA A 159 -13.60 -11.08 1.63
N GLY A 160 -13.19 -10.09 2.43
CA GLY A 160 -13.79 -8.76 2.45
C GLY A 160 -13.60 -8.02 1.12
N GLY A 161 -12.41 -8.10 0.52
CA GLY A 161 -12.13 -7.50 -0.79
C GLY A 161 -12.99 -8.07 -1.90
N ILE A 162 -13.11 -9.40 -1.97
CA ILE A 162 -13.95 -10.10 -2.94
C ILE A 162 -15.43 -9.74 -2.73
N ALA A 163 -15.93 -9.80 -1.49
CA ALA A 163 -17.31 -9.43 -1.17
C ALA A 163 -17.61 -7.96 -1.60
N THR A 164 -16.70 -7.03 -1.31
CA THR A 164 -16.85 -5.63 -1.69
C THR A 164 -16.82 -5.45 -3.21
N ALA A 165 -15.95 -6.18 -3.92
CA ALA A 165 -15.91 -6.15 -5.38
C ALA A 165 -17.22 -6.65 -6.00
N PHE A 166 -17.80 -7.72 -5.47
CA PHE A 166 -19.12 -8.21 -5.90
C PHE A 166 -20.24 -7.21 -5.63
N VAL A 167 -20.23 -6.52 -4.50
CA VAL A 167 -21.23 -5.50 -4.17
C VAL A 167 -21.12 -4.29 -5.11
N ILE A 168 -19.91 -3.83 -5.39
CA ILE A 168 -19.67 -2.62 -6.20
C ILE A 168 -19.84 -2.92 -7.70
N TYR A 169 -19.26 -3.99 -8.20
CA TYR A 169 -19.24 -4.29 -9.64
C TYR A 169 -20.32 -5.28 -10.09
N GLY A 170 -20.93 -5.99 -9.15
CA GLY A 170 -21.93 -7.01 -9.46
C GLY A 170 -21.30 -8.31 -9.98
N VAL A 171 -22.11 -9.38 -10.02
CA VAL A 171 -21.78 -10.60 -10.74
C VAL A 171 -22.28 -10.41 -12.18
N THR A 172 -21.40 -10.01 -13.08
CA THR A 172 -21.63 -10.08 -14.52
C THR A 172 -20.81 -11.18 -15.12
#